data_6d12c981001eac99a17d3a413bea8bd6
#
_entry.id   6d12c981001eac99a17d3a413bea8bd6
#
_cell.length_a   1.000
_cell.length_b   1.000
_cell.length_c   1.000
_cell.angle_alpha   90.00
_cell.angle_beta   90.00
_cell.angle_gamma   90.00
#
_symmetry.space_group_name_H-M   'P 1'
#
loop_
_entity.id
_entity.type
_entity.pdbx_description
1 polymer ?
#
loop_
_entity_poly.entity_id
_entity_poly.type
_entity_poly.pdbx_seq_one_letter_code
_entity_poly.pdbx_strand_id
1 'polypeptide(L)'
;MEDAMARRSSPFTIGWIAGCLFASVAIAHLAVAQTAPGTAPHWVAAWAASAHGPYPAGFPAAQPELKFAFPDAGRGARDQSFRLIVRPDVWGSQARIRLSNAFGTKPATFDGVYLGLQNSGAAVLAGTNRPVTFAGQPSVTIAPGADAVSDPVSLPFVKDPADPMLVGRRLAVSFHVAGESGPMTWHAKAMTTSYLSMPGAGLRSSDESELAFPLSSTSWYFLDAVYMTAPSGSRVIVAFGDSITDGSASTLNGDDRWPDVFARRLHAESGHRYSVVNEGIGGNQIVGPIDYASKPFGGGPSALDRLQRDVISLPGVSVVIWLEGINDFAAGGASVQAVSEGVRDGVRRLRAQIPSVRIYMATVISSLNSSVSPYGTPEVDAKRKEFNRFIRSAGIFDGVIDFDAVTTDPATGELRAEFQPNSTTG
;
A
#
# COMPACT_ATOMS: atom_id res chain seq x y z
N MET A 1 76.69 10.78 -56.95
CA MET A 1 76.82 9.52 -57.70
C MET A 1 75.42 9.27 -58.19
N GLU A 2 75.13 9.82 -59.37
CA GLU A 2 75.13 9.14 -60.64
C GLU A 2 74.03 8.10 -60.69
N ASP A 3 73.16 8.00 -61.61
CA ASP A 3 72.89 8.52 -62.99
C ASP A 3 71.72 7.65 -63.44
N ALA A 4 70.90 7.91 -64.20
CA ALA A 4 70.60 8.51 -65.48
C ALA A 4 69.40 7.79 -66.12
N MET A 5 68.61 8.57 -66.72
CA MET A 5 68.09 8.51 -68.13
C MET A 5 67.54 7.17 -68.67
N ALA A 6 66.39 7.10 -69.35
CA ALA A 6 66.04 7.73 -70.62
C ALA A 6 64.59 7.33 -71.06
N ARG A 7 63.74 8.25 -71.46
CA ARG A 7 63.26 8.62 -72.83
C ARG A 7 62.58 7.56 -73.71
N ARG A 8 61.40 8.04 -74.20
CA ARG A 8 60.73 7.91 -75.53
C ARG A 8 59.51 6.99 -75.53
N SER A 9 58.40 7.27 -76.19
CA SER A 9 57.90 8.27 -77.17
C SER A 9 56.43 7.97 -77.41
N SER A 10 55.64 9.01 -77.70
CA SER A 10 54.21 8.94 -78.15
C SER A 10 54.09 8.21 -79.56
N PRO A 11 52.84 7.90 -80.02
CA PRO A 11 51.92 8.94 -80.48
C PRO A 11 50.39 8.63 -80.39
N PHE A 12 49.63 9.70 -80.39
CA PHE A 12 48.31 9.98 -80.86
C PHE A 12 47.37 8.85 -81.35
N THR A 13 46.11 8.84 -80.88
CA THR A 13 44.90 8.80 -81.75
C THR A 13 43.70 9.38 -81.00
N ILE A 14 42.92 10.13 -81.79
CA ILE A 14 41.71 10.89 -81.49
C ILE A 14 40.50 9.96 -81.37
N GLY A 15 39.57 10.25 -80.45
CA GLY A 15 38.29 9.56 -80.53
C GLY A 15 37.29 9.93 -79.42
N TRP A 16 36.44 10.92 -79.77
CA TRP A 16 35.05 11.09 -79.34
C TRP A 16 34.63 11.29 -77.89
N ILE A 17 34.09 12.47 -77.66
CA ILE A 17 33.31 12.98 -76.53
C ILE A 17 31.96 12.24 -76.46
N ALA A 18 31.64 11.65 -75.29
CA ALA A 18 30.28 11.41 -74.85
C ALA A 18 30.15 11.80 -73.40
N GLY A 19 29.52 12.96 -73.21
CA GLY A 19 29.24 13.47 -71.86
C GLY A 19 28.19 12.63 -71.13
N CYS A 20 28.48 12.11 -70.01
CA CYS A 20 27.51 11.63 -69.03
C CYS A 20 27.58 12.50 -67.78
N LEU A 21 26.57 13.37 -67.65
CA LEU A 21 26.28 14.06 -66.39
C LEU A 21 25.85 13.03 -65.35
N PHE A 22 26.71 12.73 -64.41
CA PHE A 22 26.30 12.04 -63.16
C PHE A 22 25.75 13.07 -62.19
N ALA A 23 24.40 13.14 -62.10
CA ALA A 23 23.75 13.84 -61.00
C ALA A 23 23.93 13.02 -59.72
N SER A 24 24.79 13.47 -58.82
CA SER A 24 24.97 12.89 -57.48
C SER A 24 23.74 13.28 -56.63
N VAL A 25 22.78 12.35 -56.54
CA VAL A 25 21.70 12.45 -55.54
C VAL A 25 22.26 12.10 -54.18
N ALA A 26 22.52 13.10 -53.36
CA ALA A 26 22.84 12.92 -51.95
C ALA A 26 21.57 12.46 -51.23
N ILE A 27 21.45 11.15 -50.98
CA ILE A 27 20.42 10.60 -50.09
C ILE A 27 20.85 10.96 -48.66
N ALA A 28 20.26 12.00 -48.10
CA ALA A 28 20.35 12.27 -46.70
C ALA A 28 19.63 11.16 -45.92
N HIS A 29 20.38 10.25 -45.37
CA HIS A 29 19.85 9.30 -44.38
C HIS A 29 19.46 10.11 -43.14
N LEU A 30 18.18 10.41 -42.97
CA LEU A 30 17.62 10.80 -41.68
C LEU A 30 17.75 9.56 -40.79
N ALA A 31 18.80 9.58 -39.95
CA ALA A 31 18.90 8.68 -38.82
C ALA A 31 17.75 9.00 -37.88
N VAL A 32 16.64 8.29 -38.00
CA VAL A 32 15.63 8.20 -36.97
C VAL A 32 16.36 7.61 -35.77
N ALA A 33 16.66 8.41 -34.74
CA ALA A 33 17.15 7.95 -33.49
C ALA A 33 16.07 6.97 -32.94
N GLN A 34 16.33 5.67 -33.08
CA GLN A 34 15.58 4.65 -32.35
C GLN A 34 15.87 4.93 -30.88
N THR A 35 14.91 5.56 -30.20
CA THR A 35 14.87 5.54 -28.74
C THR A 35 14.91 4.08 -28.31
N ALA A 36 15.95 3.69 -27.57
CA ALA A 36 16.00 2.37 -26.97
C ALA A 36 14.66 2.08 -26.31
N PRO A 37 14.12 0.85 -26.41
CA PRO A 37 12.87 0.52 -25.76
C PRO A 37 13.03 0.84 -24.29
N GLY A 38 12.34 1.89 -23.81
CA GLY A 38 12.35 2.30 -22.42
C GLY A 38 11.93 1.09 -21.61
N THR A 39 12.74 0.69 -20.63
CA THR A 39 12.36 -0.33 -19.66
C THR A 39 11.01 0.08 -19.07
N ALA A 40 10.06 -0.86 -19.07
CA ALA A 40 8.74 -0.60 -18.51
C ALA A 40 8.86 0.03 -17.11
N PRO A 41 8.02 1.00 -16.76
CA PRO A 41 8.10 1.65 -15.46
C PRO A 41 8.08 0.62 -14.33
N HIS A 42 9.04 0.70 -13.41
CA HIS A 42 9.05 -0.14 -12.22
C HIS A 42 8.10 0.44 -11.18
N TRP A 43 7.03 -0.28 -10.87
CA TRP A 43 6.01 0.12 -9.92
C TRP A 43 6.24 -0.55 -8.56
N VAL A 44 6.05 0.22 -7.49
CA VAL A 44 6.08 -0.26 -6.11
C VAL A 44 4.86 0.22 -5.36
N ALA A 45 4.37 -0.58 -4.40
CA ALA A 45 3.39 -0.09 -3.46
C ALA A 45 4.05 0.96 -2.55
N ALA A 46 3.58 2.20 -2.64
CA ALA A 46 4.09 3.32 -1.86
C ALA A 46 3.25 3.57 -0.60
N TRP A 47 2.02 3.13 -0.61
CA TRP A 47 1.10 3.08 0.52
C TRP A 47 0.08 1.97 0.27
N ALA A 48 -0.32 1.27 1.32
CA ALA A 48 -1.41 0.32 1.27
C ALA A 48 -2.10 0.21 2.64
N ALA A 49 -3.34 -0.25 2.65
CA ALA A 49 -4.13 -0.51 3.85
C ALA A 49 -5.08 -1.67 3.59
N SER A 50 -5.01 -2.68 4.44
CA SER A 50 -5.86 -3.87 4.34
C SER A 50 -7.33 -3.52 4.37
N ALA A 51 -8.05 -3.83 3.30
CA ALA A 51 -9.49 -3.65 3.26
C ALA A 51 -10.21 -4.72 4.06
N HIS A 52 -11.26 -4.32 4.76
CA HIS A 52 -12.22 -5.20 5.42
C HIS A 52 -13.62 -4.59 5.38
N GLY A 53 -14.54 -5.12 6.11
CA GLY A 53 -15.93 -4.62 6.12
C GLY A 53 -16.93 -5.73 5.88
N PRO A 54 -18.15 -5.41 5.49
CA PRO A 54 -18.61 -4.07 5.14
C PRO A 54 -18.69 -3.14 6.35
N TYR A 55 -18.54 -1.81 6.11
CA TYR A 55 -18.85 -0.80 7.13
C TYR A 55 -20.25 -1.08 7.72
N PRO A 56 -20.47 -1.04 9.05
CA PRO A 56 -19.54 -0.60 10.10
C PRO A 56 -18.75 -1.74 10.79
N ALA A 57 -18.68 -2.95 10.23
CA ALA A 57 -17.90 -4.05 10.84
C ALA A 57 -16.39 -3.72 10.83
N GLY A 58 -15.84 -3.40 12.00
CA GLY A 58 -14.43 -3.00 12.17
C GLY A 58 -14.18 -2.49 13.58
N PHE A 59 -12.90 -2.25 13.89
CA PHE A 59 -12.46 -1.65 15.17
C PHE A 59 -11.80 -0.28 14.91
N PRO A 60 -12.59 0.79 14.64
CA PRO A 60 -12.05 2.12 14.44
C PRO A 60 -11.42 2.66 15.73
N ALA A 61 -10.52 3.63 15.61
CA ALA A 61 -9.94 4.35 16.74
C ALA A 61 -10.12 5.86 16.55
N ALA A 62 -10.45 6.56 17.63
CA ALA A 62 -10.69 8.01 17.65
C ALA A 62 -11.68 8.49 16.57
N GLN A 63 -12.66 7.63 16.23
CA GLN A 63 -13.60 7.87 15.14
C GLN A 63 -14.68 8.87 15.56
N PRO A 64 -14.89 9.97 14.83
CA PRO A 64 -16.02 10.85 15.01
C PRO A 64 -17.36 10.12 14.78
N GLU A 65 -18.45 10.70 15.29
CA GLU A 65 -19.79 10.19 15.00
C GLU A 65 -20.11 10.28 13.51
N LEU A 66 -20.30 9.14 12.87
CA LEU A 66 -20.48 9.03 11.41
C LEU A 66 -21.96 9.03 10.96
N LYS A 67 -22.91 9.14 11.88
CA LYS A 67 -24.34 9.15 11.51
C LYS A 67 -24.73 10.27 10.55
N PHE A 68 -23.98 11.39 10.54
CA PHE A 68 -24.20 12.48 9.60
C PHE A 68 -23.58 12.21 8.24
N ALA A 69 -22.48 11.44 8.20
CA ALA A 69 -21.84 11.03 6.95
C ALA A 69 -22.57 9.84 6.32
N PHE A 70 -22.96 8.86 7.13
CA PHE A 70 -23.61 7.62 6.71
C PHE A 70 -24.85 7.35 7.60
N PRO A 71 -25.97 8.05 7.36
CA PRO A 71 -27.20 7.89 8.16
C PRO A 71 -27.77 6.48 8.12
N ASP A 72 -27.48 5.73 7.05
CA ASP A 72 -27.86 4.35 6.84
C ASP A 72 -26.66 3.57 6.31
N ALA A 73 -26.06 2.74 7.16
CA ALA A 73 -24.90 1.94 6.81
C ALA A 73 -25.19 0.95 5.67
N GLY A 74 -26.41 0.45 5.55
CA GLY A 74 -26.82 -0.47 4.47
C GLY A 74 -26.89 0.21 3.10
N ARG A 75 -27.15 1.51 3.07
CA ARG A 75 -27.12 2.34 1.84
C ARG A 75 -25.72 2.88 1.55
N GLY A 76 -24.86 2.98 2.56
CA GLY A 76 -23.51 3.46 2.46
C GLY A 76 -23.41 4.93 2.04
N ALA A 77 -22.41 5.25 1.20
CA ALA A 77 -22.24 6.56 0.60
C ALA A 77 -23.38 6.86 -0.39
N ARG A 78 -23.83 8.12 -0.43
CA ARG A 78 -24.96 8.55 -1.27
C ARG A 78 -24.65 9.87 -1.95
N ASP A 79 -24.33 9.82 -3.26
CA ASP A 79 -24.00 11.02 -4.06
C ASP A 79 -23.03 11.93 -3.27
N GLN A 80 -21.90 11.35 -2.86
CA GLN A 80 -21.02 11.88 -1.81
C GLN A 80 -19.56 11.84 -2.23
N SER A 81 -18.82 12.90 -1.93
CA SER A 81 -17.39 13.00 -2.19
C SER A 81 -16.55 12.68 -0.96
N PHE A 82 -15.48 11.97 -1.20
CA PHE A 82 -14.46 11.56 -0.22
C PHE A 82 -13.15 12.26 -0.53
N ARG A 83 -12.40 12.61 0.51
CA ARG A 83 -11.01 13.06 0.44
C ARG A 83 -10.20 12.31 1.47
N LEU A 84 -9.55 11.25 1.02
CA LEU A 84 -8.79 10.36 1.88
C LEU A 84 -7.33 10.82 1.89
N ILE A 85 -6.80 10.96 3.11
CA ILE A 85 -5.43 11.40 3.33
C ILE A 85 -4.55 10.18 3.56
N VAL A 86 -3.51 10.04 2.76
CA VAL A 86 -2.55 8.95 2.84
C VAL A 86 -1.12 9.48 2.81
N ARG A 87 -0.19 8.78 3.45
CA ARG A 87 1.23 9.13 3.47
C ARG A 87 2.03 8.09 2.70
N PRO A 88 2.44 8.39 1.45
CA PRO A 88 3.34 7.50 0.73
C PRO A 88 4.69 7.37 1.46
N ASP A 89 5.22 6.17 1.51
CA ASP A 89 6.53 5.90 2.11
C ASP A 89 7.68 6.22 1.15
N VAL A 90 7.43 6.09 -0.15
CA VAL A 90 8.34 6.51 -1.22
C VAL A 90 7.58 7.34 -2.24
N TRP A 91 8.31 8.21 -2.96
CA TRP A 91 7.75 9.08 -3.98
C TRP A 91 8.22 8.68 -5.37
N GLY A 92 7.39 8.98 -6.38
CA GLY A 92 7.67 8.79 -7.80
C GLY A 92 7.03 9.88 -8.65
N SER A 93 7.50 10.05 -9.88
CA SER A 93 6.96 11.04 -10.82
C SER A 93 5.58 10.66 -11.38
N GLN A 94 5.16 9.41 -11.19
CA GLN A 94 3.84 8.90 -11.54
C GLN A 94 3.27 8.08 -10.40
N ALA A 95 1.94 8.15 -10.24
CA ALA A 95 1.19 7.34 -9.29
C ALA A 95 0.06 6.58 -9.96
N ARG A 96 -0.40 5.52 -9.31
CA ARG A 96 -1.66 4.82 -9.54
C ARG A 96 -2.36 4.64 -8.21
N ILE A 97 -3.68 4.58 -8.21
CA ILE A 97 -4.47 4.22 -7.03
C ILE A 97 -5.22 2.93 -7.31
N ARG A 98 -5.52 2.17 -6.26
CA ARG A 98 -6.42 1.02 -6.32
C ARG A 98 -7.66 1.32 -5.49
N LEU A 99 -8.83 1.29 -6.14
CA LEU A 99 -10.13 1.38 -5.48
C LEU A 99 -10.73 -0.03 -5.39
N SER A 100 -11.33 -0.36 -4.25
CA SER A 100 -11.81 -1.69 -3.93
C SER A 100 -13.27 -1.69 -3.50
N ASN A 101 -14.05 -2.60 -4.07
CA ASN A 101 -15.40 -2.93 -3.65
C ASN A 101 -15.47 -4.37 -3.11
N ALA A 102 -14.38 -4.84 -2.47
CA ALA A 102 -14.19 -6.22 -2.04
C ALA A 102 -15.29 -6.72 -1.10
N PHE A 103 -15.90 -5.83 -0.32
CA PHE A 103 -16.96 -6.16 0.65
C PHE A 103 -18.30 -5.51 0.32
N GLY A 104 -18.42 -4.90 -0.84
CA GLY A 104 -19.70 -4.38 -1.36
C GLY A 104 -20.62 -5.51 -1.83
N THR A 105 -21.93 -5.25 -1.81
CA THR A 105 -22.96 -6.20 -2.27
C THR A 105 -23.62 -5.78 -3.58
N LYS A 106 -23.31 -4.58 -4.07
CA LYS A 106 -23.75 -4.07 -5.37
C LYS A 106 -22.61 -3.30 -6.05
N PRO A 107 -22.67 -3.09 -7.38
CA PRO A 107 -21.67 -2.28 -8.08
C PRO A 107 -21.61 -0.86 -7.48
N ALA A 108 -20.40 -0.34 -7.28
CA ALA A 108 -20.15 1.02 -6.84
C ALA A 108 -19.48 1.80 -7.96
N THR A 109 -20.01 2.99 -8.28
CA THR A 109 -19.46 3.86 -9.33
C THR A 109 -18.71 5.02 -8.71
N PHE A 110 -17.47 5.18 -9.15
CA PHE A 110 -16.56 6.26 -8.73
C PHE A 110 -16.29 7.15 -9.94
N ASP A 111 -16.50 8.45 -9.78
CA ASP A 111 -16.17 9.44 -10.79
C ASP A 111 -15.47 10.66 -10.17
N GLY A 112 -15.01 11.58 -11.03
CA GLY A 112 -14.27 12.75 -10.56
C GLY A 112 -13.14 12.39 -9.61
N VAL A 113 -12.33 11.39 -9.95
CA VAL A 113 -11.23 10.94 -9.11
C VAL A 113 -10.03 11.85 -9.30
N TYR A 114 -9.43 12.32 -8.21
CA TYR A 114 -8.30 13.25 -8.19
C TYR A 114 -7.23 12.82 -7.20
N LEU A 115 -6.00 13.21 -7.48
CA LEU A 115 -4.82 13.01 -6.63
C LEU A 115 -4.03 14.31 -6.54
N GLY A 116 -3.81 14.83 -5.31
CA GLY A 116 -3.06 16.06 -5.07
C GLY A 116 -2.28 16.03 -3.76
N LEU A 117 -1.43 17.01 -3.52
CA LEU A 117 -0.76 17.17 -2.22
C LEU A 117 -1.74 17.76 -1.21
N GLN A 118 -1.83 17.16 -0.03
CA GLN A 118 -2.52 17.79 1.10
C GLN A 118 -1.78 19.07 1.49
N ASN A 119 -2.54 20.16 1.65
CA ASN A 119 -2.02 21.40 2.22
C ASN A 119 -2.18 21.36 3.75
N SER A 120 -3.44 21.45 4.22
CA SER A 120 -3.82 21.33 5.63
C SER A 120 -5.28 20.91 5.71
N GLY A 121 -5.69 20.18 6.74
CA GLY A 121 -7.07 19.72 6.85
C GLY A 121 -7.52 18.98 5.58
N ALA A 122 -8.67 19.35 5.05
CA ALA A 122 -9.17 18.85 3.79
C ALA A 122 -8.68 19.63 2.56
N ALA A 123 -7.90 20.71 2.72
CA ALA A 123 -7.42 21.51 1.60
C ALA A 123 -6.32 20.80 0.81
N VAL A 124 -6.38 20.90 -0.51
CA VAL A 124 -5.36 20.44 -1.45
C VAL A 124 -4.46 21.63 -1.81
N LEU A 125 -3.15 21.40 -1.91
CA LEU A 125 -2.21 22.42 -2.32
C LEU A 125 -2.51 22.86 -3.76
N ALA A 126 -2.76 24.15 -3.94
CA ALA A 126 -3.20 24.73 -5.20
C ALA A 126 -2.30 24.33 -6.38
N GLY A 127 -2.92 23.91 -7.46
CA GLY A 127 -2.23 23.51 -8.69
C GLY A 127 -1.60 22.11 -8.63
N THR A 128 -1.76 21.34 -7.55
CA THR A 128 -1.27 19.96 -7.49
C THR A 128 -2.34 18.90 -7.77
N ASN A 129 -3.61 19.29 -7.77
CA ASN A 129 -4.73 18.35 -7.97
C ASN A 129 -4.75 17.83 -9.41
N ARG A 130 -4.65 16.52 -9.59
CA ARG A 130 -4.54 15.84 -10.91
C ARG A 130 -5.71 14.90 -11.11
N PRO A 131 -6.41 14.96 -12.26
CA PRO A 131 -7.45 14.00 -12.58
C PRO A 131 -6.86 12.60 -12.77
N VAL A 132 -7.61 11.62 -12.32
CA VAL A 132 -7.30 10.19 -12.41
C VAL A 132 -8.29 9.53 -13.34
N THR A 133 -7.80 8.66 -14.24
CA THR A 133 -8.64 7.89 -15.16
C THR A 133 -8.48 6.39 -14.95
N PHE A 134 -9.43 5.63 -15.47
CA PHE A 134 -9.43 4.16 -15.47
C PHE A 134 -9.70 3.69 -16.91
N ALA A 135 -8.72 3.05 -17.55
CA ALA A 135 -8.74 2.69 -18.97
C ALA A 135 -9.14 3.89 -19.86
N GLY A 136 -8.58 5.07 -19.55
CA GLY A 136 -8.85 6.31 -20.28
C GLY A 136 -10.19 7.00 -19.94
N GLN A 137 -11.02 6.41 -19.06
CA GLN A 137 -12.31 6.96 -18.67
C GLN A 137 -12.22 7.73 -17.32
N PRO A 138 -12.97 8.83 -17.15
CA PRO A 138 -12.98 9.61 -15.91
C PRO A 138 -13.77 8.95 -14.78
N SER A 139 -14.38 7.81 -15.02
CA SER A 139 -15.17 7.05 -14.05
C SER A 139 -14.91 5.56 -14.17
N VAL A 140 -15.19 4.83 -13.09
CA VAL A 140 -15.14 3.38 -13.03
C VAL A 140 -16.28 2.83 -12.19
N THR A 141 -16.91 1.76 -12.67
CA THR A 141 -17.90 0.99 -11.88
C THR A 141 -17.24 -0.33 -11.48
N ILE A 142 -17.14 -0.56 -10.16
CA ILE A 142 -16.48 -1.73 -9.59
C ILE A 142 -17.55 -2.70 -9.08
N ALA A 143 -17.54 -3.92 -9.59
CA ALA A 143 -18.47 -4.97 -9.17
C ALA A 143 -18.20 -5.40 -7.70
N PRO A 144 -19.17 -6.01 -7.01
CA PRO A 144 -18.94 -6.64 -5.72
C PRO A 144 -17.77 -7.63 -5.76
N GLY A 145 -16.92 -7.61 -4.74
CA GLY A 145 -15.74 -8.48 -4.64
C GLY A 145 -14.55 -8.08 -5.50
N ALA A 146 -14.67 -7.03 -6.33
CA ALA A 146 -13.63 -6.60 -7.25
C ALA A 146 -12.89 -5.34 -6.79
N ASP A 147 -11.80 -5.05 -7.47
CA ASP A 147 -11.03 -3.80 -7.39
C ASP A 147 -10.74 -3.23 -8.78
N ALA A 148 -10.26 -2.01 -8.84
CA ALA A 148 -9.79 -1.36 -10.05
C ALA A 148 -8.54 -0.53 -9.79
N VAL A 149 -7.53 -0.71 -10.64
CA VAL A 149 -6.30 0.09 -10.62
C VAL A 149 -6.41 1.18 -11.69
N SER A 150 -6.09 2.41 -11.32
CA SER A 150 -6.13 3.55 -12.23
C SER A 150 -5.06 3.50 -13.32
N ASP A 151 -5.23 4.31 -14.35
CA ASP A 151 -4.15 4.68 -15.25
C ASP A 151 -3.04 5.43 -14.50
N PRO A 152 -1.82 5.50 -15.05
CA PRO A 152 -0.75 6.32 -14.49
C PRO A 152 -1.12 7.81 -14.46
N VAL A 153 -0.96 8.44 -13.30
CA VAL A 153 -1.15 9.87 -13.09
C VAL A 153 0.21 10.54 -12.94
N SER A 154 0.52 11.51 -13.78
CA SER A 154 1.75 12.29 -13.66
C SER A 154 1.68 13.23 -12.46
N LEU A 155 2.75 13.27 -11.66
CA LEU A 155 2.91 14.12 -10.48
C LEU A 155 4.02 15.16 -10.73
N PRO A 156 3.76 16.25 -11.48
CA PRO A 156 4.79 17.21 -11.88
C PRO A 156 5.41 17.99 -10.71
N PHE A 157 4.80 17.94 -9.53
CA PHE A 157 5.37 18.47 -8.29
C PHE A 157 6.45 17.57 -7.68
N VAL A 158 6.57 16.30 -8.11
CA VAL A 158 7.67 15.39 -7.77
C VAL A 158 8.75 15.53 -8.84
N LYS A 159 9.64 16.48 -8.67
CA LYS A 159 10.77 16.68 -9.60
C LYS A 159 11.91 15.72 -9.35
N ASP A 160 12.17 15.46 -8.08
CA ASP A 160 13.12 14.46 -7.59
C ASP A 160 12.42 13.61 -6.53
N PRO A 161 12.26 12.30 -6.75
CA PRO A 161 11.68 11.38 -5.75
C PRO A 161 12.45 11.35 -4.41
N ALA A 162 13.73 11.73 -4.41
CA ALA A 162 14.56 11.79 -3.22
C ALA A 162 14.55 13.17 -2.53
N ASP A 163 13.74 14.12 -3.00
CA ASP A 163 13.65 15.46 -2.42
C ASP A 163 13.23 15.37 -0.93
N PRO A 164 14.06 15.85 0.01
CA PRO A 164 13.73 15.87 1.44
C PRO A 164 12.42 16.59 1.77
N MET A 165 11.99 17.54 0.93
CA MET A 165 10.73 18.26 1.10
C MET A 165 9.49 17.39 0.89
N LEU A 166 9.64 16.20 0.32
CA LEU A 166 8.57 15.19 0.17
C LEU A 166 8.44 14.29 1.39
N VAL A 167 9.46 14.23 2.24
CA VAL A 167 9.44 13.38 3.44
C VAL A 167 8.29 13.79 4.37
N GLY A 168 7.42 12.84 4.69
CA GLY A 168 6.25 13.08 5.54
C GLY A 168 5.11 13.85 4.88
N ARG A 169 5.23 14.27 3.61
CA ARG A 169 4.12 14.86 2.87
C ARG A 169 3.02 13.83 2.63
N ARG A 170 1.80 14.32 2.57
CA ARG A 170 0.61 13.47 2.39
C ARG A 170 -0.07 13.78 1.07
N LEU A 171 -0.66 12.75 0.48
CA LEU A 171 -1.57 12.86 -0.66
C LEU A 171 -3.01 12.95 -0.17
N ALA A 172 -3.79 13.76 -0.86
CA ALA A 172 -5.23 13.77 -0.82
C ALA A 172 -5.74 13.00 -2.05
N VAL A 173 -6.32 11.83 -1.83
CA VAL A 173 -7.02 11.05 -2.85
C VAL A 173 -8.49 11.40 -2.73
N SER A 174 -9.03 12.08 -3.73
CA SER A 174 -10.41 12.54 -3.73
C SER A 174 -11.20 11.82 -4.80
N PHE A 175 -12.42 11.39 -4.49
CA PHE A 175 -13.35 10.78 -5.45
C PHE A 175 -14.78 11.03 -5.04
N HIS A 176 -15.70 10.93 -5.98
CA HIS A 176 -17.12 10.99 -5.76
C HIS A 176 -17.73 9.59 -5.97
N VAL A 177 -18.63 9.21 -5.07
CA VAL A 177 -19.46 8.00 -5.21
C VAL A 177 -20.77 8.41 -5.86
N ALA A 178 -20.98 8.02 -7.10
CA ALA A 178 -22.19 8.33 -7.85
C ALA A 178 -23.38 7.45 -7.38
N GLY A 179 -24.47 8.09 -6.97
CA GLY A 179 -25.64 7.39 -6.44
C GLY A 179 -25.38 6.77 -5.06
N GLU A 180 -25.76 5.50 -4.88
CA GLU A 180 -25.59 4.78 -3.60
C GLU A 180 -24.59 3.63 -3.75
N SER A 181 -23.59 3.61 -2.87
CA SER A 181 -22.60 2.53 -2.88
C SER A 181 -23.12 1.19 -2.38
N GLY A 182 -24.15 1.18 -1.52
CA GLY A 182 -24.46 0.04 -0.66
C GLY A 182 -23.40 -0.12 0.44
N PRO A 183 -23.33 -1.31 1.07
CA PRO A 183 -22.33 -1.61 2.08
C PRO A 183 -20.93 -1.33 1.57
N MET A 184 -20.12 -0.59 2.36
CA MET A 184 -18.83 -0.05 1.92
C MET A 184 -17.67 -0.93 2.37
N THR A 185 -16.76 -1.19 1.45
CA THR A 185 -15.40 -1.64 1.77
C THR A 185 -14.67 -0.53 2.50
N TRP A 186 -13.95 -0.84 3.58
CA TRP A 186 -13.22 0.16 4.35
C TRP A 186 -12.00 -0.43 5.07
N HIS A 187 -11.16 0.45 5.59
CA HIS A 187 -10.17 0.14 6.62
C HIS A 187 -10.50 0.99 7.84
N ALA A 188 -10.90 0.34 8.94
CA ALA A 188 -11.51 1.02 10.07
C ALA A 188 -10.55 1.90 10.85
N LYS A 189 -9.28 1.49 11.00
CA LYS A 189 -8.29 2.13 11.88
C LYS A 189 -7.18 2.82 11.07
N ALA A 190 -7.55 3.85 10.30
CA ALA A 190 -6.56 4.59 9.52
C ALA A 190 -5.54 5.34 10.37
N MET A 191 -5.86 5.73 11.59
CA MET A 191 -5.06 6.62 12.46
C MET A 191 -4.63 7.91 11.74
N THR A 192 -5.35 8.28 10.69
CA THR A 192 -5.16 9.48 9.87
C THR A 192 -6.51 10.10 9.58
N THR A 193 -6.63 11.41 9.81
CA THR A 193 -7.87 12.13 9.54
C THR A 193 -8.08 12.30 8.04
N SER A 194 -9.20 11.81 7.56
CA SER A 194 -9.73 11.98 6.20
C SER A 194 -11.04 12.76 6.24
N TYR A 195 -11.56 13.19 5.10
CA TYR A 195 -12.65 14.14 5.04
C TYR A 195 -13.72 13.69 4.07
N LEU A 196 -14.97 14.07 4.38
CA LEU A 196 -16.17 13.65 3.66
C LEU A 196 -17.06 14.88 3.40
N SER A 197 -17.69 14.93 2.24
CA SER A 197 -18.78 15.86 2.00
C SER A 197 -20.04 15.40 2.74
N MET A 198 -21.05 16.25 2.79
CA MET A 198 -22.40 15.81 3.17
C MET A 198 -22.94 14.80 2.15
N PRO A 199 -23.77 13.82 2.59
CA PRO A 199 -24.53 12.98 1.65
C PRO A 199 -25.40 13.86 0.73
N GLY A 200 -25.42 13.54 -0.57
CA GLY A 200 -26.17 14.33 -1.58
C GLY A 200 -25.49 15.63 -1.99
N ALA A 201 -24.24 15.88 -1.58
CA ALA A 201 -23.49 17.08 -1.98
C ALA A 201 -22.97 17.03 -3.42
N GLY A 202 -23.04 15.86 -4.06
CA GLY A 202 -22.57 15.64 -5.42
C GLY A 202 -21.04 15.64 -5.54
N LEU A 203 -20.59 15.81 -6.78
CA LEU A 203 -19.17 15.80 -7.14
C LEU A 203 -18.46 17.06 -6.62
N ARG A 204 -17.60 16.90 -5.60
CA ARG A 204 -16.77 17.93 -4.96
C ARG A 204 -15.27 17.59 -4.96
N SER A 205 -14.91 16.45 -5.47
CA SER A 205 -13.54 15.91 -5.40
C SER A 205 -12.49 16.77 -6.12
N SER A 206 -12.90 17.58 -7.12
CA SER A 206 -12.02 18.55 -7.78
C SER A 206 -11.73 19.81 -6.97
N ASP A 207 -12.55 20.13 -5.97
CA ASP A 207 -12.42 21.34 -5.16
C ASP A 207 -11.11 21.30 -4.36
N GLU A 208 -10.22 22.26 -4.52
CA GLU A 208 -8.98 22.35 -3.73
C GLU A 208 -9.22 22.89 -2.32
N SER A 209 -10.34 23.63 -2.12
CA SER A 209 -10.79 24.13 -0.82
C SER A 209 -11.33 23.01 0.08
N GLU A 210 -11.19 23.20 1.39
CA GLU A 210 -11.75 22.31 2.41
C GLU A 210 -13.25 22.46 2.63
N LEU A 211 -13.86 23.56 2.19
CA LEU A 211 -15.25 23.93 2.49
C LEU A 211 -16.29 22.88 2.06
N ALA A 212 -15.98 22.11 1.02
CA ALA A 212 -16.86 21.04 0.54
C ALA A 212 -16.83 19.77 1.40
N PHE A 213 -15.91 19.69 2.38
CA PHE A 213 -15.62 18.48 3.18
C PHE A 213 -15.76 18.76 4.69
N PRO A 214 -16.97 19.09 5.19
CA PRO A 214 -17.17 19.49 6.57
C PRO A 214 -17.12 18.34 7.57
N LEU A 215 -17.17 17.09 7.12
CA LEU A 215 -17.15 15.91 7.98
C LEU A 215 -15.77 15.25 7.95
N SER A 216 -15.36 14.67 9.07
CA SER A 216 -14.10 13.95 9.19
C SER A 216 -14.30 12.49 9.58
N SER A 217 -13.30 11.67 9.26
CA SER A 217 -13.24 10.25 9.61
C SER A 217 -11.79 9.86 9.87
N THR A 218 -11.57 8.88 10.74
CA THR A 218 -10.26 8.25 11.00
C THR A 218 -10.16 6.87 10.33
N SER A 219 -10.91 6.69 9.25
CA SER A 219 -10.95 5.46 8.44
C SER A 219 -10.70 5.79 6.97
N TRP A 220 -10.29 4.78 6.20
CA TRP A 220 -10.25 4.87 4.73
C TRP A 220 -11.39 4.04 4.13
N TYR A 221 -11.96 4.52 3.03
CA TYR A 221 -13.10 3.90 2.35
C TYR A 221 -12.75 3.65 0.90
N PHE A 222 -12.98 2.47 0.39
CA PHE A 222 -12.76 2.04 -1.00
C PHE A 222 -11.31 2.15 -1.52
N LEU A 223 -10.48 3.02 -0.99
CA LEU A 223 -9.07 3.15 -1.35
C LEU A 223 -8.24 2.18 -0.51
N ASP A 224 -7.51 1.29 -1.14
CA ASP A 224 -6.67 0.32 -0.45
C ASP A 224 -5.20 0.30 -0.88
N ALA A 225 -4.81 1.00 -1.96
CA ALA A 225 -3.40 1.17 -2.29
C ALA A 225 -3.10 2.40 -3.15
N VAL A 226 -1.86 2.89 -3.01
CA VAL A 226 -1.21 3.85 -3.91
C VAL A 226 0.11 3.25 -4.36
N TYR A 227 0.29 3.15 -5.68
CA TYR A 227 1.53 2.70 -6.30
C TYR A 227 2.27 3.88 -6.88
N MET A 228 3.59 3.86 -6.85
CA MET A 228 4.43 4.88 -7.47
C MET A 228 5.52 4.27 -8.34
N THR A 229 5.95 5.02 -9.34
CA THR A 229 7.15 4.66 -10.10
C THR A 229 8.37 4.83 -9.20
N ALA A 230 9.29 3.89 -9.29
CA ALA A 230 10.51 3.89 -8.51
C ALA A 230 11.71 3.44 -9.36
N PRO A 231 12.94 3.73 -8.96
CA PRO A 231 14.14 3.19 -9.61
C PRO A 231 14.09 1.66 -9.67
N SER A 232 14.68 1.09 -10.73
CA SER A 232 14.82 -0.37 -10.83
C SER A 232 15.61 -0.90 -9.63
N GLY A 233 15.07 -1.93 -8.98
CA GLY A 233 15.65 -2.48 -7.74
C GLY A 233 15.07 -1.93 -6.44
N SER A 234 14.20 -0.93 -6.48
CA SER A 234 13.37 -0.58 -5.32
C SER A 234 12.46 -1.75 -4.94
N ARG A 235 12.23 -1.94 -3.64
CA ARG A 235 11.54 -3.11 -3.10
C ARG A 235 10.49 -2.69 -2.07
N VAL A 236 9.49 -3.54 -1.87
CA VAL A 236 8.44 -3.33 -0.88
C VAL A 236 8.60 -4.32 0.27
N ILE A 237 8.49 -3.80 1.48
CA ILE A 237 8.37 -4.54 2.73
C ILE A 237 6.94 -4.40 3.20
N VAL A 238 6.24 -5.51 3.32
CA VAL A 238 4.87 -5.53 3.85
C VAL A 238 4.92 -5.86 5.34
N ALA A 239 4.45 -4.95 6.17
CA ALA A 239 4.15 -5.21 7.57
C ALA A 239 2.75 -5.81 7.65
N PHE A 240 2.66 -7.12 7.85
CA PHE A 240 1.43 -7.89 7.83
C PHE A 240 1.08 -8.36 9.24
N GLY A 241 -0.18 -8.15 9.67
CA GLY A 241 -0.52 -8.52 11.05
C GLY A 241 -1.86 -8.01 11.56
N ASP A 242 -1.96 -7.98 12.87
CA ASP A 242 -3.16 -7.60 13.62
C ASP A 242 -3.13 -6.13 14.13
N SER A 243 -3.80 -5.86 15.25
CA SER A 243 -3.90 -4.54 15.89
C SER A 243 -2.55 -3.93 16.27
N ILE A 244 -1.53 -4.75 16.55
CA ILE A 244 -0.18 -4.27 16.90
C ILE A 244 0.48 -3.65 15.67
N THR A 245 0.26 -4.24 14.51
CA THR A 245 0.74 -3.73 13.23
C THR A 245 -0.12 -2.59 12.70
N ASP A 246 -1.44 -2.71 12.81
CA ASP A 246 -2.42 -1.68 12.43
C ASP A 246 -2.23 -0.37 13.23
N GLY A 247 -1.72 -0.47 14.46
CA GLY A 247 -1.33 0.67 15.29
C GLY A 247 -2.36 1.04 16.35
N SER A 248 -2.96 0.05 17.01
CA SER A 248 -3.79 0.31 18.19
C SER A 248 -2.99 1.08 19.25
N ALA A 249 -3.60 2.10 19.82
CA ALA A 249 -3.01 3.03 20.79
C ALA A 249 -1.90 3.95 20.23
N SER A 250 -1.67 3.97 18.92
CA SER A 250 -0.80 4.98 18.27
C SER A 250 -1.47 6.35 18.26
N THR A 251 -0.68 7.40 18.03
CA THR A 251 -1.17 8.78 18.01
C THR A 251 -1.91 9.10 16.71
N LEU A 252 -3.12 9.60 16.82
CA LEU A 252 -3.88 10.08 15.65
C LEU A 252 -3.06 11.14 14.88
N ASN A 253 -2.87 10.92 13.58
CA ASN A 253 -2.02 11.71 12.69
C ASN A 253 -0.52 11.73 13.05
N GLY A 254 -0.06 10.88 13.99
CA GLY A 254 1.31 10.87 14.50
C GLY A 254 2.30 10.10 13.63
N ASP A 255 1.82 9.17 12.79
CA ASP A 255 2.67 8.26 12.00
C ASP A 255 3.74 7.58 12.88
N ASP A 256 3.33 7.07 14.04
CA ASP A 256 4.19 6.50 15.08
C ASP A 256 3.96 5.00 15.33
N ARG A 257 3.22 4.32 14.43
CA ARG A 257 3.11 2.87 14.40
C ARG A 257 4.48 2.23 14.20
N TRP A 258 4.69 1.00 14.65
CA TRP A 258 5.98 0.35 14.45
C TRP A 258 6.44 0.29 12.99
N PRO A 259 5.57 0.07 11.97
CA PRO A 259 6.00 0.13 10.58
C PRO A 259 6.44 1.53 10.15
N ASP A 260 5.80 2.59 10.67
CA ASP A 260 6.18 3.98 10.39
C ASP A 260 7.56 4.32 10.98
N VAL A 261 7.83 3.87 12.21
CA VAL A 261 9.13 4.06 12.87
C VAL A 261 10.21 3.26 12.14
N PHE A 262 9.91 2.01 11.78
CA PHE A 262 10.81 1.15 11.04
C PHE A 262 11.16 1.75 9.67
N ALA A 263 10.17 2.24 8.92
CA ALA A 263 10.38 2.92 7.64
C ALA A 263 11.36 4.09 7.76
N ARG A 264 11.13 5.00 8.73
CA ARG A 264 12.03 6.14 8.95
C ARG A 264 13.47 5.72 9.25
N ARG A 265 13.66 4.69 10.09
CA ARG A 265 15.01 4.16 10.40
C ARG A 265 15.67 3.53 9.19
N LEU A 266 14.89 2.76 8.43
CA LEU A 266 15.37 2.10 7.21
C LEU A 266 15.78 3.12 6.14
N HIS A 267 15.01 4.19 5.96
CA HIS A 267 15.34 5.28 5.04
C HIS A 267 16.59 6.05 5.47
N ALA A 268 16.79 6.25 6.77
CA ALA A 268 18.00 6.89 7.28
C ALA A 268 19.27 6.08 6.99
N GLU A 269 19.17 4.74 6.98
CA GLU A 269 20.31 3.85 6.74
C GLU A 269 20.53 3.52 5.26
N SER A 270 19.47 3.36 4.47
CA SER A 270 19.51 2.83 3.11
C SER A 270 18.94 3.74 2.03
N GLY A 271 18.52 4.97 2.38
CA GLY A 271 17.78 5.84 1.48
C GLY A 271 16.42 5.23 1.09
N HIS A 272 15.84 5.73 0.01
CA HIS A 272 14.51 5.32 -0.45
C HIS A 272 14.54 4.04 -1.33
N ARG A 273 15.38 3.07 -0.98
CA ARG A 273 15.46 1.76 -1.68
C ARG A 273 14.31 0.83 -1.34
N TYR A 274 13.68 1.04 -0.19
CA TYR A 274 12.57 0.23 0.30
C TYR A 274 11.36 1.11 0.55
N SER A 275 10.20 0.59 0.22
CA SER A 275 8.91 1.12 0.66
C SER A 275 8.35 0.19 1.72
N VAL A 276 7.90 0.73 2.85
CA VAL A 276 7.25 -0.04 3.92
C VAL A 276 5.75 0.27 3.87
N VAL A 277 4.93 -0.76 3.71
CA VAL A 277 3.46 -0.64 3.71
C VAL A 277 2.87 -1.42 4.87
N ASN A 278 1.79 -0.89 5.44
CA ASN A 278 1.12 -1.44 6.61
C ASN A 278 -0.17 -2.15 6.22
N GLU A 279 -0.17 -3.48 6.34
CA GLU A 279 -1.30 -4.37 6.08
C GLU A 279 -1.80 -5.03 7.39
N GLY A 280 -1.84 -4.26 8.47
CA GLY A 280 -2.45 -4.65 9.73
C GLY A 280 -3.96 -4.48 9.71
N ILE A 281 -4.69 -5.29 10.46
CA ILE A 281 -6.11 -5.12 10.79
C ILE A 281 -6.32 -5.36 12.29
N GLY A 282 -6.90 -4.39 13.00
CA GLY A 282 -7.22 -4.56 14.41
C GLY A 282 -8.10 -5.79 14.67
N GLY A 283 -7.66 -6.71 15.54
CA GLY A 283 -8.40 -7.93 15.85
C GLY A 283 -8.21 -9.10 14.87
N ASN A 284 -7.35 -8.96 13.87
CA ASN A 284 -7.17 -9.99 12.85
C ASN A 284 -6.61 -11.30 13.42
N GLN A 285 -7.01 -12.40 12.80
CA GLN A 285 -6.63 -13.78 13.13
C GLN A 285 -5.98 -14.44 11.92
N ILE A 286 -5.02 -15.31 12.15
CA ILE A 286 -4.36 -16.07 11.08
C ILE A 286 -5.34 -17.04 10.40
N VAL A 287 -6.11 -17.78 11.19
CA VAL A 287 -6.98 -18.86 10.70
C VAL A 287 -8.48 -18.60 10.83
N GLY A 288 -8.89 -17.55 11.49
CA GLY A 288 -10.30 -17.22 11.72
C GLY A 288 -10.66 -15.78 11.30
N PRO A 289 -11.95 -15.46 11.23
CA PRO A 289 -13.11 -16.38 11.24
C PRO A 289 -13.26 -17.11 9.89
N ILE A 290 -13.77 -18.34 9.92
CA ILE A 290 -13.96 -19.16 8.71
C ILE A 290 -15.16 -18.68 7.88
N ASP A 291 -16.17 -18.09 8.52
CA ASP A 291 -17.46 -17.71 7.92
C ASP A 291 -17.60 -16.19 7.72
N TYR A 292 -16.50 -15.48 7.53
CA TYR A 292 -16.45 -14.01 7.44
C TYR A 292 -17.45 -13.42 6.45
N ALA A 293 -17.60 -14.04 5.28
CA ALA A 293 -18.51 -13.54 4.24
C ALA A 293 -19.98 -13.49 4.68
N SER A 294 -20.40 -14.43 5.53
CA SER A 294 -21.77 -14.50 6.04
C SER A 294 -21.94 -13.81 7.39
N LYS A 295 -20.87 -13.68 8.16
CA LYS A 295 -20.82 -13.06 9.48
C LYS A 295 -19.61 -12.13 9.58
N PRO A 296 -19.69 -10.93 9.00
CA PRO A 296 -18.57 -10.00 9.08
C PRO A 296 -18.16 -9.73 10.53
N PHE A 297 -16.88 -9.87 10.80
CA PHE A 297 -16.26 -9.66 12.09
C PHE A 297 -15.35 -8.43 12.05
N GLY A 298 -15.28 -7.68 13.14
CA GLY A 298 -14.49 -6.44 13.20
C GLY A 298 -13.01 -6.62 12.90
N GLY A 299 -12.45 -7.81 13.14
CA GLY A 299 -11.07 -8.15 12.83
C GLY A 299 -10.78 -8.51 11.35
N GLY A 300 -11.76 -8.35 10.49
CA GLY A 300 -11.58 -8.65 9.06
C GLY A 300 -11.56 -10.16 8.74
N PRO A 301 -11.37 -10.53 7.46
CA PRO A 301 -11.14 -11.90 7.04
C PRO A 301 -9.83 -12.43 7.60
N SER A 302 -9.66 -13.75 7.65
CA SER A 302 -8.41 -14.35 8.13
C SER A 302 -7.20 -13.85 7.34
N ALA A 303 -6.03 -13.85 7.98
CA ALA A 303 -4.78 -13.52 7.28
C ALA A 303 -4.59 -14.38 6.03
N LEU A 304 -4.98 -15.65 6.09
CA LEU A 304 -4.90 -16.57 4.96
C LEU A 304 -5.84 -16.17 3.82
N ASP A 305 -7.05 -15.69 4.11
CA ASP A 305 -8.02 -15.28 3.08
C ASP A 305 -7.65 -13.94 2.43
N ARG A 306 -7.03 -13.02 3.18
CA ARG A 306 -6.62 -11.72 2.67
C ARG A 306 -5.21 -11.68 2.08
N LEU A 307 -4.40 -12.75 2.23
CA LEU A 307 -3.01 -12.81 1.81
C LEU A 307 -2.81 -12.46 0.33
N GLN A 308 -3.71 -12.95 -0.55
CA GLN A 308 -3.65 -12.67 -1.98
C GLN A 308 -3.84 -11.17 -2.27
N ARG A 309 -4.85 -10.56 -1.67
CA ARG A 309 -5.22 -9.15 -1.92
C ARG A 309 -4.23 -8.19 -1.28
N ASP A 310 -3.87 -8.43 -0.01
CA ASP A 310 -3.17 -7.45 0.82
C ASP A 310 -1.64 -7.59 0.72
N VAL A 311 -1.13 -8.72 0.23
CA VAL A 311 0.32 -8.95 0.14
C VAL A 311 0.74 -9.31 -1.29
N ILE A 312 0.20 -10.40 -1.85
CA ILE A 312 0.72 -10.99 -3.09
C ILE A 312 0.45 -10.09 -4.29
N SER A 313 -0.69 -9.40 -4.34
CA SER A 313 -1.06 -8.51 -5.46
C SER A 313 -0.34 -7.16 -5.45
N LEU A 314 0.36 -6.81 -4.38
CA LEU A 314 1.08 -5.54 -4.31
C LEU A 314 2.34 -5.56 -5.18
N PRO A 315 2.58 -4.53 -6.01
CA PRO A 315 3.76 -4.50 -6.86
C PRO A 315 5.03 -4.23 -6.03
N GLY A 316 6.10 -4.97 -6.35
CA GLY A 316 7.44 -4.78 -5.78
C GLY A 316 7.69 -5.50 -4.45
N VAL A 317 6.76 -6.32 -3.95
CA VAL A 317 6.94 -7.07 -2.70
C VAL A 317 8.15 -7.98 -2.77
N SER A 318 9.01 -7.86 -1.78
CA SER A 318 10.22 -8.68 -1.63
C SER A 318 10.45 -9.17 -0.20
N VAL A 319 9.80 -8.53 0.77
CA VAL A 319 9.90 -8.89 2.19
C VAL A 319 8.50 -8.82 2.80
N VAL A 320 8.19 -9.78 3.65
CA VAL A 320 7.02 -9.78 4.53
C VAL A 320 7.50 -9.90 5.97
N ILE A 321 7.11 -8.96 6.82
CA ILE A 321 7.25 -9.05 8.27
C ILE A 321 5.86 -9.37 8.82
N TRP A 322 5.69 -10.59 9.36
CA TRP A 322 4.41 -11.08 9.84
C TRP A 322 4.37 -11.13 11.36
N LEU A 323 3.52 -10.31 11.96
CA LEU A 323 3.31 -10.24 13.41
C LEU A 323 1.83 -10.44 13.71
N GLU A 324 1.44 -11.64 14.14
CA GLU A 324 0.05 -12.01 14.35
C GLU A 324 -0.08 -13.30 15.19
N GLY A 325 -1.26 -13.56 15.75
CA GLY A 325 -1.59 -14.83 16.41
C GLY A 325 -2.25 -14.67 17.77
N ILE A 326 -2.12 -13.56 18.47
CA ILE A 326 -2.73 -13.38 19.78
C ILE A 326 -4.26 -13.46 19.75
N ASN A 327 -4.88 -12.93 18.67
CA ASN A 327 -6.33 -12.94 18.52
C ASN A 327 -6.87 -14.35 18.22
N ASP A 328 -6.10 -15.19 17.55
CA ASP A 328 -6.45 -16.60 17.34
C ASP A 328 -6.62 -17.34 18.67
N PHE A 329 -5.70 -17.11 19.63
CA PHE A 329 -5.69 -17.76 20.93
C PHE A 329 -6.74 -17.21 21.88
N ALA A 330 -6.93 -15.87 21.88
CA ALA A 330 -7.84 -15.17 22.76
C ALA A 330 -9.28 -15.20 22.25
N ALA A 331 -9.58 -14.39 21.25
CA ALA A 331 -10.94 -14.24 20.71
C ALA A 331 -11.37 -15.42 19.83
N GLY A 332 -10.44 -16.00 19.06
CA GLY A 332 -10.71 -17.13 18.16
C GLY A 332 -10.75 -18.49 18.83
N GLY A 333 -10.17 -18.64 20.03
CA GLY A 333 -10.11 -19.91 20.77
C GLY A 333 -9.32 -21.03 20.07
N ALA A 334 -8.54 -20.69 19.04
CA ALA A 334 -7.81 -21.64 18.20
C ALA A 334 -6.75 -22.44 19.01
N SER A 335 -6.41 -23.62 18.49
CA SER A 335 -5.27 -24.37 19.00
C SER A 335 -3.95 -23.85 18.39
N VAL A 336 -2.85 -24.02 19.11
CA VAL A 336 -1.51 -23.68 18.61
C VAL A 336 -1.18 -24.46 17.35
N GLN A 337 -1.62 -25.73 17.26
CA GLN A 337 -1.44 -26.54 16.07
C GLN A 337 -2.11 -25.90 14.86
N ALA A 338 -3.40 -25.53 14.95
CA ALA A 338 -4.13 -24.93 13.84
C ALA A 338 -3.48 -23.64 13.35
N VAL A 339 -3.06 -22.77 14.28
CA VAL A 339 -2.39 -21.51 13.94
C VAL A 339 -1.03 -21.78 13.28
N SER A 340 -0.25 -22.71 13.81
CA SER A 340 1.06 -23.09 13.24
C SER A 340 0.93 -23.68 11.84
N GLU A 341 -0.09 -24.51 11.58
CA GLU A 341 -0.41 -25.05 10.25
C GLU A 341 -0.84 -23.94 9.29
N GLY A 342 -1.67 -22.97 9.77
CA GLY A 342 -2.05 -21.80 9.02
C GLY A 342 -0.84 -20.97 8.58
N VAL A 343 0.11 -20.72 9.49
CA VAL A 343 1.37 -20.03 9.15
C VAL A 343 2.16 -20.80 8.10
N ARG A 344 2.28 -22.12 8.22
CA ARG A 344 2.96 -22.95 7.20
C ARG A 344 2.29 -22.85 5.84
N ASP A 345 0.96 -22.79 5.80
CA ASP A 345 0.20 -22.60 4.56
C ASP A 345 0.46 -21.21 3.96
N GLY A 346 0.39 -20.15 4.75
CA GLY A 346 0.67 -18.80 4.31
C GLY A 346 2.09 -18.66 3.73
N VAL A 347 3.11 -19.17 4.41
CA VAL A 347 4.51 -19.20 3.94
C VAL A 347 4.62 -19.94 2.61
N ARG A 348 3.96 -21.09 2.46
CA ARG A 348 3.96 -21.85 1.22
C ARG A 348 3.32 -21.07 0.07
N ARG A 349 2.16 -20.41 0.30
CA ARG A 349 1.48 -19.57 -0.70
C ARG A 349 2.33 -18.38 -1.11
N LEU A 350 2.93 -17.68 -0.15
CA LEU A 350 3.82 -16.54 -0.43
C LEU A 350 4.99 -16.95 -1.33
N ARG A 351 5.69 -18.03 -1.01
CA ARG A 351 6.82 -18.51 -1.81
C ARG A 351 6.44 -19.07 -3.17
N ALA A 352 5.23 -19.64 -3.30
CA ALA A 352 4.72 -20.10 -4.58
C ALA A 352 4.42 -18.95 -5.55
N GLN A 353 3.95 -17.80 -5.04
CA GLN A 353 3.57 -16.65 -5.86
C GLN A 353 4.71 -15.63 -6.01
N ILE A 354 5.56 -15.50 -5.01
CA ILE A 354 6.73 -14.60 -5.00
C ILE A 354 7.97 -15.43 -4.62
N PRO A 355 8.59 -16.18 -5.55
CA PRO A 355 9.66 -17.13 -5.24
C PRO A 355 10.86 -16.53 -4.50
N SER A 356 11.14 -15.23 -4.69
CA SER A 356 12.25 -14.52 -4.04
C SER A 356 11.87 -13.81 -2.74
N VAL A 357 10.64 -13.97 -2.26
CA VAL A 357 10.18 -13.29 -1.04
C VAL A 357 10.97 -13.77 0.19
N ARG A 358 11.39 -12.82 1.00
CA ARG A 358 11.91 -13.09 2.35
C ARG A 358 10.80 -12.89 3.37
N ILE A 359 10.64 -13.87 4.25
CA ILE A 359 9.60 -13.89 5.26
C ILE A 359 10.24 -13.87 6.64
N TYR A 360 9.97 -12.80 7.38
CA TYR A 360 10.36 -12.67 8.77
C TYR A 360 9.12 -12.82 9.64
N MET A 361 9.12 -13.84 10.50
CA MET A 361 8.04 -14.02 11.47
C MET A 361 8.43 -13.39 12.79
N ALA A 362 7.55 -12.55 13.33
CA ALA A 362 7.77 -11.92 14.62
C ALA A 362 7.11 -12.75 15.73
N THR A 363 7.78 -12.87 16.88
CA THR A 363 7.18 -13.51 18.06
C THR A 363 6.11 -12.61 18.67
N VAL A 364 5.03 -13.23 19.14
CA VAL A 364 3.89 -12.53 19.76
C VAL A 364 4.28 -12.04 21.16
N ILE A 365 4.11 -10.74 21.41
CA ILE A 365 4.42 -10.10 22.69
C ILE A 365 3.47 -10.57 23.80
N SER A 366 3.88 -10.40 25.07
CA SER A 366 3.06 -10.80 26.21
C SER A 366 1.84 -9.89 26.36
N SER A 367 0.69 -10.51 26.61
CA SER A 367 -0.55 -9.86 27.05
C SER A 367 -0.99 -10.36 28.44
N LEU A 368 -0.13 -11.10 29.13
CA LEU A 368 -0.43 -11.66 30.47
C LEU A 368 -0.86 -10.53 31.42
N ASN A 369 -1.92 -10.77 32.15
CA ASN A 369 -2.55 -9.82 33.06
C ASN A 369 -3.15 -8.55 32.40
N SER A 370 -3.34 -8.56 31.08
CA SER A 370 -4.14 -7.52 30.41
C SER A 370 -5.54 -7.45 31.03
N SER A 371 -6.04 -6.23 31.23
CA SER A 371 -7.42 -5.99 31.68
C SER A 371 -8.49 -6.40 30.65
N VAL A 372 -8.10 -6.64 29.40
CA VAL A 372 -9.00 -7.05 28.32
C VAL A 372 -9.12 -8.58 28.31
N SER A 373 -10.26 -9.09 28.76
CA SER A 373 -10.55 -10.52 28.72
C SER A 373 -10.83 -11.00 27.28
N PRO A 374 -10.35 -12.21 26.86
CA PRO A 374 -9.55 -13.18 27.64
C PRO A 374 -8.03 -13.05 27.47
N TYR A 375 -7.51 -11.98 26.85
CA TYR A 375 -6.11 -11.82 26.45
C TYR A 375 -5.12 -12.00 27.60
N GLY A 376 -5.46 -11.50 28.79
CA GLY A 376 -4.58 -11.54 29.99
C GLY A 376 -4.55 -12.87 30.72
N THR A 377 -5.23 -13.91 30.25
CA THR A 377 -5.33 -15.19 31.00
C THR A 377 -4.06 -16.04 30.87
N PRO A 378 -3.72 -16.82 31.90
CA PRO A 378 -2.60 -17.77 31.84
C PRO A 378 -2.72 -18.80 30.72
N GLU A 379 -3.96 -19.18 30.35
CA GLU A 379 -4.20 -20.13 29.24
C GLU A 379 -3.78 -19.52 27.89
N VAL A 380 -4.17 -18.29 27.61
CA VAL A 380 -3.79 -17.57 26.38
C VAL A 380 -2.28 -17.37 26.34
N ASP A 381 -1.66 -17.01 27.47
CA ASP A 381 -0.21 -16.85 27.57
C ASP A 381 0.55 -18.17 27.35
N ALA A 382 0.02 -19.28 27.82
CA ALA A 382 0.60 -20.61 27.56
C ALA A 382 0.60 -20.96 26.08
N LYS A 383 -0.53 -20.73 25.38
CA LYS A 383 -0.63 -20.90 23.92
C LYS A 383 0.32 -19.97 23.17
N ARG A 384 0.40 -18.69 23.56
CA ARG A 384 1.33 -17.72 23.01
C ARG A 384 2.79 -18.18 23.12
N LYS A 385 3.21 -18.61 24.33
CA LYS A 385 4.56 -19.15 24.58
C LYS A 385 4.87 -20.38 23.73
N GLU A 386 3.92 -21.27 23.57
CA GLU A 386 4.06 -22.45 22.71
C GLU A 386 4.19 -22.07 21.25
N PHE A 387 3.37 -21.15 20.77
CA PHE A 387 3.47 -20.60 19.41
C PHE A 387 4.79 -19.88 19.16
N ASN A 388 5.28 -19.11 20.13
CA ASN A 388 6.60 -18.46 20.02
C ASN A 388 7.75 -19.49 19.96
N ARG A 389 7.63 -20.65 20.65
CA ARG A 389 8.58 -21.76 20.48
C ARG A 389 8.55 -22.30 19.05
N PHE A 390 7.35 -22.49 18.48
CA PHE A 390 7.21 -22.86 17.07
C PHE A 390 7.89 -21.83 16.15
N ILE A 391 7.62 -20.53 16.32
CA ILE A 391 8.23 -19.48 15.51
C ILE A 391 9.75 -19.57 15.53
N ARG A 392 10.35 -19.72 16.71
CA ARG A 392 11.82 -19.79 16.90
C ARG A 392 12.46 -21.04 16.30
N SER A 393 11.73 -22.15 16.21
CA SER A 393 12.30 -23.47 15.86
C SER A 393 11.83 -24.05 14.52
N ALA A 394 10.82 -23.47 13.87
CA ALA A 394 10.16 -24.07 12.70
C ALA A 394 11.07 -24.17 11.45
N GLY A 395 12.09 -23.32 11.33
CA GLY A 395 13.04 -23.33 10.21
C GLY A 395 12.44 -23.02 8.84
N ILE A 396 11.21 -22.46 8.80
CA ILE A 396 10.50 -22.14 7.55
C ILE A 396 10.56 -20.65 7.18
N PHE A 397 11.11 -19.82 8.03
CA PHE A 397 11.26 -18.38 7.83
C PHE A 397 12.70 -18.04 7.41
N ASP A 398 12.88 -16.90 6.77
CA ASP A 398 14.20 -16.36 6.47
C ASP A 398 14.86 -15.71 7.69
N GLY A 399 14.07 -15.40 8.71
CA GLY A 399 14.51 -14.92 10.00
C GLY A 399 13.35 -14.78 11.00
N VAL A 400 13.72 -14.62 12.27
CA VAL A 400 12.77 -14.39 13.36
C VAL A 400 13.08 -13.05 13.99
N ILE A 401 12.02 -12.23 14.19
CA ILE A 401 12.10 -10.98 14.95
C ILE A 401 11.56 -11.28 16.35
N ASP A 402 12.45 -11.38 17.33
CA ASP A 402 12.07 -11.85 18.66
C ASP A 402 11.61 -10.71 19.58
N PHE A 403 10.43 -10.14 19.26
CA PHE A 403 9.83 -9.10 20.11
C PHE A 403 9.52 -9.59 21.53
N ASP A 404 9.09 -10.85 21.69
CA ASP A 404 8.81 -11.44 23.00
C ASP A 404 10.04 -11.38 23.93
N ALA A 405 11.22 -11.75 23.43
CA ALA A 405 12.45 -11.71 24.21
C ALA A 405 12.84 -10.28 24.63
N VAL A 406 12.53 -9.28 23.80
CA VAL A 406 12.86 -7.87 24.07
C VAL A 406 11.87 -7.23 25.02
N THR A 407 10.57 -7.55 24.89
CA THR A 407 9.49 -6.81 25.55
C THR A 407 8.94 -7.48 26.81
N THR A 408 9.19 -8.78 27.00
CA THR A 408 8.68 -9.54 28.16
C THR A 408 9.63 -9.42 29.35
N ASP A 409 9.09 -9.13 30.53
CA ASP A 409 9.81 -9.21 31.79
C ASP A 409 10.05 -10.70 32.15
N PRO A 410 11.29 -11.15 32.22
CA PRO A 410 11.58 -12.55 32.52
C PRO A 410 11.19 -13.00 33.95
N ALA A 411 11.00 -12.08 34.89
CA ALA A 411 10.62 -12.39 36.28
C ALA A 411 9.10 -12.63 36.39
N THR A 412 8.28 -11.87 35.67
CA THR A 412 6.81 -11.92 35.79
C THR A 412 6.15 -12.61 34.57
N GLY A 413 6.80 -12.62 33.42
CA GLY A 413 6.23 -13.05 32.15
C GLY A 413 5.28 -12.04 31.52
N GLU A 414 5.10 -10.88 32.13
CA GLU A 414 4.28 -9.78 31.63
C GLU A 414 5.06 -8.90 30.65
N LEU A 415 4.38 -7.97 30.01
CA LEU A 415 5.04 -6.91 29.26
C LEU A 415 5.83 -6.02 30.23
N ARG A 416 7.09 -5.69 29.91
CA ARG A 416 7.92 -4.80 30.73
C ARG A 416 7.24 -3.45 30.92
N ALA A 417 7.44 -2.82 32.09
CA ALA A 417 6.77 -1.59 32.46
C ALA A 417 6.96 -0.44 31.44
N GLU A 418 8.16 -0.34 30.83
CA GLU A 418 8.47 0.67 29.83
C GLU A 418 7.70 0.51 28.50
N PHE A 419 7.13 -0.68 28.26
CA PHE A 419 6.32 -0.96 27.07
C PHE A 419 4.81 -1.06 27.39
N GLN A 420 4.43 -0.93 28.65
CA GLN A 420 3.01 -0.91 29.01
C GLN A 420 2.42 0.45 28.66
N PRO A 421 1.18 0.51 28.16
CA PRO A 421 0.48 1.77 27.98
C PRO A 421 0.35 2.45 29.36
N ASN A 422 0.52 3.77 29.37
CA ASN A 422 0.28 4.54 30.58
C ASN A 422 -1.12 4.24 31.11
N SER A 423 -1.26 4.02 32.41
CA SER A 423 -2.53 3.71 33.09
C SER A 423 -3.64 4.73 32.84
N THR A 424 -3.32 5.90 32.29
CA THR A 424 -4.26 6.95 31.89
C THR A 424 -4.84 6.77 30.50
N THR A 425 -4.29 5.87 29.69
CA THR A 425 -4.75 5.61 28.31
C THR A 425 -5.32 4.20 28.10
N GLY A 426 -5.34 3.40 29.16
CA GLY A 426 -5.99 2.11 29.39
C GLY A 426 -6.00 1.10 28.28
#